data_406d5b4f16e0b062b39cb0a1492ceba1
#
_entry.id   406d5b4f16e0b062b39cb0a1492ceba1
#
_cell.length_a   1.000
_cell.length_b   1.000
_cell.length_c   1.000
_cell.angle_alpha   90.00
_cell.angle_beta   90.00
_cell.angle_gamma   90.00
#
_symmetry.space_group_name_H-M   'P 1'
#
loop_
_entity.id
_entity.type
_entity.pdbx_description
1 polymer ?
#
loop_
_entity_poly.entity_id
_entity_poly.type
_entity_poly.pdbx_seq_one_letter_code
_entity_poly.pdbx_strand_id
1 'polypeptide(L)'
;MPPGESFDFAFIDADKAGYPVYYEEILPRLRSGGLIAVDNTLQHGDITDPAAGGNVPAMRQFNDLVARDSRVTSVLLTVADGLTLIRKN
;
A
#
# COMPACT_ATOMS: atom_id res chain seq x y z
N MET A 1 -15.41 11.53 6.40
CA MET A 1 -16.07 10.73 5.36
C MET A 1 -16.69 9.49 5.99
N PRO A 2 -17.94 9.21 5.72
CA PRO A 2 -18.59 8.04 6.33
C PRO A 2 -18.00 6.74 5.76
N PRO A 3 -18.03 5.62 6.51
CA PRO A 3 -17.72 4.30 5.97
C PRO A 3 -18.70 3.94 4.85
N GLY A 4 -18.25 3.07 3.96
CA GLY A 4 -19.05 2.64 2.84
C GLY A 4 -18.28 2.81 1.54
N GLU A 5 -18.84 2.32 0.45
CA GLU A 5 -18.17 2.32 -0.84
C GLU A 5 -18.30 3.68 -1.51
N SER A 6 -17.33 4.55 -1.28
CA SER A 6 -17.32 5.93 -1.78
C SER A 6 -16.29 6.19 -2.87
N PHE A 7 -15.25 5.34 -2.98
CA PHE A 7 -14.15 5.54 -3.91
C PHE A 7 -14.06 4.40 -4.93
N ASP A 8 -13.68 4.74 -6.16
CA ASP A 8 -13.22 3.79 -7.18
C ASP A 8 -11.72 3.62 -7.17
N PHE A 9 -10.98 4.65 -6.76
CA PHE A 9 -9.53 4.70 -6.82
C PHE A 9 -8.98 5.58 -5.70
N ALA A 10 -7.84 5.18 -5.16
CA ALA A 10 -7.09 5.98 -4.20
C ALA A 10 -5.60 5.85 -4.49
N PHE A 11 -4.84 6.89 -4.14
CA PHE A 11 -3.39 6.91 -4.29
C PHE A 11 -2.76 7.26 -2.95
N ILE A 12 -1.80 6.46 -2.51
CA ILE A 12 -1.08 6.69 -1.27
C ILE A 12 0.35 7.11 -1.61
N ASP A 13 0.68 8.37 -1.32
CA ASP A 13 2.02 8.93 -1.47
C ASP A 13 2.20 9.99 -0.39
N ALA A 14 2.52 9.55 0.81
CA ALA A 14 2.54 10.43 1.96
C ALA A 14 3.61 9.96 2.94
N ASP A 15 3.40 10.21 4.23
CA ASP A 15 4.26 9.72 5.29
C ASP A 15 4.25 8.19 5.32
N LYS A 16 5.42 7.57 5.11
CA LYS A 16 5.55 6.13 4.94
C LYS A 16 5.17 5.37 6.20
N ALA A 17 5.46 5.93 7.38
CA ALA A 17 5.07 5.33 8.64
C ALA A 17 3.55 5.30 8.82
N GLY A 18 2.82 6.18 8.13
CA GLY A 18 1.37 6.24 8.16
C GLY A 18 0.67 5.33 7.15
N TYR A 19 1.40 4.65 6.27
CA TYR A 19 0.79 3.84 5.20
C TYR A 19 -0.20 2.80 5.72
N PRO A 20 0.08 2.03 6.79
CA PRO A 20 -0.91 1.09 7.31
C PRO A 20 -2.19 1.77 7.78
N VAL A 21 -2.09 2.95 8.38
CA VAL A 21 -3.25 3.71 8.83
C VAL A 21 -4.07 4.18 7.64
N TYR A 22 -3.42 4.76 6.63
CA TYR A 22 -4.12 5.22 5.42
C TYR A 22 -4.80 4.06 4.70
N TYR A 23 -4.14 2.93 4.60
CA TYR A 23 -4.67 1.73 3.99
C TYR A 23 -5.96 1.27 4.70
N GLU A 24 -5.93 1.19 6.04
CA GLU A 24 -7.07 0.75 6.83
C GLU A 24 -8.22 1.77 6.82
N GLU A 25 -7.92 3.06 6.64
CA GLU A 25 -8.94 4.10 6.50
C GLU A 25 -9.60 4.09 5.11
N ILE A 26 -8.83 3.81 4.08
CA ILE A 26 -9.29 3.85 2.69
C ILE A 26 -10.06 2.58 2.32
N LEU A 27 -9.57 1.42 2.73
CA LEU A 27 -10.11 0.13 2.26
C LEU A 27 -11.61 -0.03 2.52
N PRO A 28 -12.15 0.31 3.71
CA PRO A 28 -13.60 0.20 3.92
C PRO A 28 -14.42 1.13 3.02
N ARG A 29 -13.80 2.22 2.55
CA ARG A 29 -14.46 3.22 1.72
C ARG A 29 -14.27 2.99 0.23
N LEU A 30 -13.42 2.02 -0.12
CA LEU A 30 -13.18 1.64 -1.52
C LEU A 30 -14.23 0.64 -1.95
N ARG A 31 -14.80 0.83 -3.15
CA ARG A 31 -15.76 -0.16 -3.66
C ARG A 31 -15.07 -1.47 -4.01
N SER A 32 -15.83 -2.56 -4.04
CA SER A 32 -15.33 -3.84 -4.53
C SER A 32 -14.86 -3.71 -5.98
N GLY A 33 -13.67 -4.19 -6.28
CA GLY A 33 -13.02 -4.00 -7.57
C GLY A 33 -12.30 -2.67 -7.71
N GLY A 34 -12.38 -1.77 -6.72
CA GLY A 34 -11.63 -0.53 -6.70
C GLY A 34 -10.14 -0.76 -6.47
N LEU A 35 -9.33 0.23 -6.80
CA LEU A 35 -7.87 0.13 -6.74
C LEU A 35 -7.28 1.15 -5.79
N ILE A 36 -6.23 0.72 -5.08
CA ILE A 36 -5.33 1.62 -4.36
C ILE A 36 -3.95 1.49 -5.01
N ALA A 37 -3.36 2.60 -5.41
CA ALA A 37 -1.97 2.66 -5.86
C ALA A 37 -1.11 3.21 -4.74
N VAL A 38 -0.03 2.51 -4.40
CA VAL A 38 0.87 2.89 -3.30
C VAL A 38 2.26 3.06 -3.87
N ASP A 39 2.81 4.26 -3.76
CA ASP A 39 4.14 4.59 -4.27
C ASP A 39 5.24 4.25 -3.28
N ASN A 40 6.47 4.18 -3.78
CA ASN A 40 7.71 4.00 -3.00
C ASN A 40 7.80 2.68 -2.22
N THR A 41 7.15 1.62 -2.70
CA THR A 41 7.11 0.35 -1.96
C THR A 41 8.42 -0.43 -2.03
N LEU A 42 9.33 -0.10 -2.96
CA LEU A 42 10.67 -0.69 -3.05
C LEU A 42 11.76 0.20 -2.46
N GLN A 43 11.48 1.46 -2.17
CA GLN A 43 12.43 2.41 -1.57
C GLN A 43 13.77 2.41 -2.33
N HIS A 44 13.74 2.61 -3.66
CA HIS A 44 14.91 2.56 -4.54
C HIS A 44 15.67 1.23 -4.47
N GLY A 45 14.98 0.13 -4.15
CA GLY A 45 15.62 -1.17 -4.00
C GLY A 45 16.11 -1.47 -2.59
N ASP A 46 16.12 -0.50 -1.70
CA ASP A 46 16.61 -0.68 -0.32
C ASP A 46 15.74 -1.65 0.48
N ILE A 47 14.53 -1.95 0.00
CA ILE A 47 13.61 -2.87 0.67
C ILE A 47 14.22 -4.26 0.85
N THR A 48 15.20 -4.63 0.03
CA THR A 48 15.89 -5.93 0.13
C THR A 48 17.15 -5.88 0.99
N ASP A 49 17.56 -4.70 1.47
CA ASP A 49 18.74 -4.53 2.31
C ASP A 49 18.34 -4.65 3.79
N PRO A 50 18.77 -5.72 4.50
CA PRO A 50 18.38 -5.89 5.90
C PRO A 50 18.97 -4.82 6.84
N ALA A 51 20.00 -4.08 6.39
CA ALA A 51 20.63 -3.03 7.17
C ALA A 51 20.03 -1.64 6.89
N ALA A 52 19.13 -1.52 5.91
CA ALA A 52 18.54 -0.23 5.59
C ALA A 52 17.67 0.29 6.72
N GLY A 53 17.78 1.60 6.99
CA GLY A 53 17.03 2.28 8.03
C GLY A 53 15.95 3.20 7.45
N GLY A 54 15.61 4.24 8.19
CA GLY A 54 14.62 5.22 7.77
C GLY A 54 13.23 4.62 7.62
N ASN A 55 12.60 4.80 6.46
CA ASN A 55 11.26 4.29 6.17
C ASN A 55 11.22 2.83 5.74
N VAL A 56 12.36 2.20 5.51
CA VAL A 56 12.42 0.85 4.92
C VAL A 56 11.76 -0.20 5.81
N PRO A 57 12.02 -0.25 7.14
CA PRO A 57 11.32 -1.22 7.99
C PRO A 57 9.80 -1.06 7.96
N ALA A 58 9.30 0.18 7.96
CA ALA A 58 7.87 0.45 7.87
C ALA A 58 7.28 -0.04 6.54
N MET A 59 8.01 0.15 5.44
CA MET A 59 7.57 -0.34 4.13
C MET A 59 7.54 -1.86 4.06
N ARG A 60 8.52 -2.54 4.66
CA ARG A 60 8.50 -4.01 4.72
C ARG A 60 7.27 -4.51 5.47
N GLN A 61 6.95 -3.90 6.61
CA GLN A 61 5.77 -4.26 7.39
C GLN A 61 4.50 -4.03 6.58
N PHE A 62 4.41 -2.90 5.89
CA PHE A 62 3.26 -2.59 5.05
C PHE A 62 3.11 -3.59 3.90
N ASN A 63 4.20 -3.90 3.21
CA ASN A 63 4.18 -4.86 2.10
C ASN A 63 3.73 -6.24 2.57
N ASP A 64 4.20 -6.68 3.74
CA ASP A 64 3.80 -7.95 4.36
C ASP A 64 2.32 -7.94 4.72
N LEU A 65 1.85 -6.85 5.32
CA LEU A 65 0.44 -6.69 5.70
C LEU A 65 -0.46 -6.87 4.48
N VAL A 66 -0.15 -6.18 3.39
CA VAL A 66 -0.95 -6.23 2.17
C VAL A 66 -0.90 -7.62 1.53
N ALA A 67 0.28 -8.24 1.50
CA ALA A 67 0.44 -9.57 0.89
C ALA A 67 -0.38 -10.64 1.60
N ARG A 68 -0.65 -10.46 2.89
CA ARG A 68 -1.40 -11.42 3.72
C ARG A 68 -2.87 -11.05 3.86
N ASP A 69 -3.30 -9.93 3.30
CA ASP A 69 -4.67 -9.46 3.48
C ASP A 69 -5.60 -10.14 2.47
N SER A 70 -6.51 -10.97 2.97
CA SER A 70 -7.45 -11.71 2.13
C SER A 70 -8.54 -10.85 1.51
N ARG A 71 -8.66 -9.59 1.97
CA ARG A 71 -9.66 -8.65 1.43
C ARG A 71 -9.24 -8.09 0.07
N VAL A 72 -7.97 -8.27 -0.30
CA VAL A 72 -7.40 -7.62 -1.49
C VAL A 72 -6.59 -8.61 -2.31
N THR A 73 -6.35 -8.25 -3.56
CA THR A 73 -5.37 -8.87 -4.44
C THR A 73 -4.39 -7.78 -4.83
N SER A 74 -3.09 -8.03 -4.68
CA SER A 74 -2.08 -7.01 -4.90
C SER A 74 -0.99 -7.49 -5.85
N VAL A 75 -0.37 -6.52 -6.54
CA VAL A 75 0.82 -6.75 -7.37
C VAL A 75 1.79 -5.60 -7.15
N LEU A 76 3.07 -5.92 -6.99
CA LEU A 76 4.13 -4.94 -6.84
C LEU A 76 4.88 -4.83 -8.16
N LEU A 77 4.89 -3.62 -8.73
CA LEU A 77 5.58 -3.32 -9.98
C LEU A 77 6.94 -2.68 -9.67
N THR A 78 7.94 -3.02 -10.48
CA THR A 78 9.31 -2.54 -10.29
C THR A 78 9.59 -1.23 -11.04
N VAL A 79 8.59 -0.38 -11.20
CA VAL A 79 8.74 0.94 -11.82
C VAL A 79 9.13 1.96 -10.76
N ALA A 80 10.10 2.82 -11.08
CA ALA A 80 10.62 3.85 -10.17
C ALA A 80 10.99 3.23 -8.81
N ASP A 81 10.45 3.75 -7.71
CA ASP A 81 10.72 3.28 -6.34
C ASP A 81 9.83 2.11 -5.93
N GLY A 82 9.14 1.50 -6.86
CA GLY A 82 8.15 0.49 -6.62
C GLY A 82 6.74 1.07 -6.56
N LEU A 83 5.82 0.41 -7.20
CA LEU A 83 4.41 0.78 -7.20
C LEU A 83 3.59 -0.46 -6.91
N THR A 84 2.84 -0.45 -5.83
CA THR A 84 1.95 -1.56 -5.49
C THR A 84 0.53 -1.18 -5.87
N LEU A 85 -0.11 -2.04 -6.65
CA LEU A 85 -1.51 -1.92 -7.00
C LEU A 85 -2.29 -2.91 -6.15
N ILE A 86 -3.29 -2.41 -5.43
CA ILE A 86 -4.12 -3.20 -4.52
C ILE A 86 -5.55 -3.11 -5.00
N ARG A 87 -6.14 -4.26 -5.34
CA ARG A 87 -7.54 -4.34 -5.76
C ARG A 87 -8.36 -4.91 -4.60
N LYS A 88 -9.43 -4.22 -4.24
CA LYS A 88 -10.37 -4.75 -3.26
C LYS A 88 -11.23 -5.84 -3.90
N ASN A 89 -11.21 -7.00 -3.31
CA ASN A 89 -11.98 -8.17 -3.78
C ASN A 89 -13.48 -8.01 -3.62
#